data_40b6d0f4a02e89487da523d9305638d7
#
_entry.id   40b6d0f4a02e89487da523d9305638d7
#
_cell.length_a   1.000
_cell.length_b   1.000
_cell.length_c   1.000
_cell.angle_alpha   90.00
_cell.angle_beta   90.00
_cell.angle_gamma   90.00
#
_symmetry.space_group_name_H-M   'P 1'
#
loop_
_entity.id
_entity.type
_entity.pdbx_description
1 polymer ?
#
loop_
_entity_poly.entity_id
_entity_poly.type
_entity_poly.pdbx_seq_one_letter_code
_entity_poly.pdbx_strand_id
1 'polypeptide(L)'
;VTGVQTCALPIWQVFRSAKATTEALYALQLPDADGRLQAVAQWRGRVLVANFWATWCEPCREEMPALVAAQQAWRSKGVQIVGIGIDSAAKIRDFAVNYKISYPLLVSGPEVLDVARHLGNSAGGLPYTVVLARDGAVSGRHLGALQQGQIDSLLARATAEA
;
A
#
# COMPACT_ATOMS: atom_id res chain seq x y z
N VAL A 1 -3.88 -48.31 -2.15
CA VAL A 1 -3.24 -47.51 -1.09
C VAL A 1 -2.99 -46.13 -1.65
N THR A 2 -3.92 -45.24 -1.39
CA THR A 2 -3.83 -43.82 -1.79
C THR A 2 -3.00 -43.06 -0.76
N GLY A 3 -1.73 -42.89 -1.08
CA GLY A 3 -0.87 -41.96 -0.33
C GLY A 3 -1.21 -40.52 -0.74
N VAL A 4 -1.93 -39.81 0.12
CA VAL A 4 -2.05 -38.35 0.00
C VAL A 4 -0.70 -37.77 0.41
N GLN A 5 0.14 -37.45 -0.59
CA GLN A 5 1.31 -36.60 -0.34
C GLN A 5 0.82 -35.16 -0.13
N THR A 6 0.67 -34.76 1.11
CA THR A 6 0.61 -33.36 1.48
C THR A 6 1.97 -32.74 1.18
N CYS A 7 2.10 -32.11 0.02
CA CYS A 7 3.25 -31.29 -0.33
C CYS A 7 3.23 -30.02 0.53
N ALA A 8 3.69 -30.12 1.76
CA ALA A 8 4.01 -28.95 2.57
C ALA A 8 5.29 -28.33 1.96
N LEU A 9 5.16 -27.18 1.33
CA LEU A 9 6.30 -26.40 0.86
C LEU A 9 7.22 -26.09 2.04
N PRO A 10 8.55 -26.33 1.91
CA PRO A 10 9.47 -26.00 2.98
C PRO A 10 9.39 -24.50 3.32
N ILE A 11 9.50 -24.18 4.60
CA ILE A 11 9.27 -22.85 5.16
C ILE A 11 10.08 -21.75 4.46
N TRP A 12 11.26 -22.06 3.97
CA TRP A 12 12.10 -21.15 3.19
C TRP A 12 11.53 -20.80 1.80
N GLN A 13 10.72 -21.68 1.20
CA GLN A 13 10.00 -21.37 -0.05
C GLN A 13 8.83 -20.42 0.19
N VAL A 14 8.17 -20.53 1.34
CA VAL A 14 7.08 -19.61 1.74
C VAL A 14 7.63 -18.19 1.93
N PHE A 15 8.78 -18.05 2.57
CA PHE A 15 9.45 -16.74 2.74
C PHE A 15 9.96 -16.15 1.41
N ARG A 16 10.44 -16.99 0.49
CA ARG A 16 10.82 -16.55 -0.86
C ARG A 16 9.62 -16.05 -1.67
N SER A 17 8.51 -16.75 -1.58
CA SER A 17 7.27 -16.37 -2.28
C SER A 17 6.70 -15.06 -1.75
N ALA A 18 6.70 -14.86 -0.43
CA ALA A 18 6.24 -13.62 0.19
C ALA A 18 7.09 -12.40 -0.17
N LYS A 19 8.42 -12.56 -0.25
CA LYS A 19 9.33 -11.50 -0.72
C LYS A 19 9.15 -11.17 -2.21
N ALA A 20 8.95 -12.18 -3.06
CA ALA A 20 8.70 -11.97 -4.48
C ALA A 20 7.41 -11.16 -4.73
N THR A 21 6.42 -11.30 -3.86
CA THR A 21 5.13 -10.60 -3.96
C THR A 21 5.27 -9.10 -3.71
N THR A 22 6.13 -8.67 -2.79
CA THR A 22 6.34 -7.25 -2.48
C THR A 22 7.35 -6.57 -3.40
N GLU A 23 8.20 -7.34 -4.08
CA GLU A 23 9.16 -6.81 -5.06
C GLU A 23 8.48 -6.11 -6.22
N ALA A 24 7.31 -6.58 -6.67
CA ALA A 24 6.53 -5.93 -7.71
C ALA A 24 6.11 -4.50 -7.32
N LEU A 25 5.77 -4.28 -6.04
CA LEU A 25 5.47 -2.95 -5.52
C LEU A 25 6.71 -2.06 -5.48
N TYR A 26 7.83 -2.57 -4.96
CA TYR A 26 9.06 -1.81 -4.88
C TYR A 26 9.69 -1.51 -6.24
N ALA A 27 9.38 -2.32 -7.27
CA ALA A 27 9.83 -2.11 -8.64
C ALA A 27 9.09 -0.96 -9.35
N LEU A 28 7.97 -0.47 -8.79
CA LEU A 28 7.22 0.61 -9.38
C LEU A 28 8.03 1.91 -9.43
N GLN A 29 8.01 2.54 -10.59
CA GLN A 29 8.48 3.89 -10.83
C GLN A 29 7.32 4.66 -11.47
N LEU A 30 6.72 5.54 -10.72
CA LEU A 30 5.52 6.27 -11.13
C LEU A 30 5.74 7.78 -10.97
N PRO A 31 5.18 8.60 -11.85
CA PRO A 31 5.23 10.05 -11.65
C PRO A 31 4.36 10.45 -10.45
N ASP A 32 4.77 11.46 -9.73
CA ASP A 32 3.88 12.18 -8.83
C ASP A 32 2.96 13.15 -9.61
N ALA A 33 2.10 13.87 -8.91
CA ALA A 33 1.17 14.81 -9.54
C ALA A 33 1.85 15.99 -10.25
N ASP A 34 3.11 16.25 -9.96
CA ASP A 34 3.94 17.28 -10.62
C ASP A 34 4.78 16.72 -11.79
N GLY A 35 4.65 15.43 -12.07
CA GLY A 35 5.34 14.74 -13.15
C GLY A 35 6.76 14.27 -12.80
N ARG A 36 7.18 14.36 -11.53
CA ARG A 36 8.49 13.88 -11.10
C ARG A 36 8.43 12.37 -10.86
N LEU A 37 9.33 11.64 -11.50
CA LEU A 37 9.40 10.19 -11.35
C LEU A 37 9.83 9.81 -9.93
N GLN A 38 9.05 8.96 -9.28
CA GLN A 38 9.25 8.47 -7.92
C GLN A 38 9.42 6.95 -7.95
N ALA A 39 10.55 6.46 -7.45
CA ALA A 39 10.75 5.03 -7.25
C ALA A 39 10.21 4.61 -5.90
N VAL A 40 9.29 3.64 -5.85
CA VAL A 40 8.74 3.15 -4.57
C VAL A 40 9.83 2.53 -3.70
N ALA A 41 10.89 2.00 -4.31
CA ALA A 41 12.05 1.46 -3.60
C ALA A 41 12.76 2.48 -2.67
N GLN A 42 12.59 3.78 -2.87
CA GLN A 42 13.18 4.82 -1.99
C GLN A 42 12.68 4.72 -0.53
N TRP A 43 11.52 4.09 -0.31
CA TRP A 43 10.92 3.92 1.01
C TRP A 43 11.24 2.56 1.66
N ARG A 44 12.15 1.77 1.09
CA ARG A 44 12.63 0.54 1.74
C ARG A 44 13.23 0.85 3.11
N GLY A 45 13.05 -0.08 4.05
CA GLY A 45 13.53 0.08 5.42
C GLY A 45 12.58 0.86 6.33
N ARG A 46 11.50 1.41 5.77
CA ARG A 46 10.40 2.00 6.54
C ARG A 46 9.23 1.03 6.62
N VAL A 47 8.35 1.23 7.58
CA VAL A 47 7.00 0.68 7.50
C VAL A 47 6.29 1.43 6.38
N LEU A 48 6.01 0.73 5.29
CA LEU A 48 5.40 1.31 4.09
C LEU A 48 3.92 0.98 4.03
N VAL A 49 3.09 2.00 3.92
CA VAL A 49 1.66 1.85 3.64
C VAL A 49 1.41 2.22 2.19
N ALA A 50 1.11 1.24 1.35
CA ALA A 50 0.71 1.46 -0.02
C ALA A 50 -0.82 1.43 -0.11
N ASN A 51 -1.41 2.56 -0.42
CA ASN A 51 -2.86 2.73 -0.57
C ASN A 51 -3.21 2.91 -2.05
N PHE A 52 -3.93 1.94 -2.61
CA PHE A 52 -4.44 1.99 -3.98
C PHE A 52 -5.83 2.62 -3.96
N TRP A 53 -6.02 3.70 -4.70
CA TRP A 53 -7.21 4.52 -4.66
C TRP A 53 -7.53 5.18 -5.99
N ALA A 54 -8.70 5.79 -6.10
CA ALA A 54 -9.08 6.60 -7.27
C ALA A 54 -9.90 7.83 -6.83
N THR A 55 -9.83 8.90 -7.60
CA THR A 55 -10.55 10.15 -7.27
C THR A 55 -12.06 9.99 -7.36
N TRP A 56 -12.55 9.10 -8.21
CA TRP A 56 -13.97 8.79 -8.43
C TRP A 56 -14.54 7.73 -7.45
N CYS A 57 -13.71 7.21 -6.55
CA CYS A 57 -14.07 6.17 -5.59
C CYS A 57 -14.51 6.82 -4.27
N GLU A 58 -15.79 6.73 -3.92
CA GLU A 58 -16.35 7.33 -2.69
C GLU A 58 -15.69 6.82 -1.41
N PRO A 59 -15.58 5.49 -1.16
CA PRO A 59 -14.91 5.00 0.04
C PRO A 59 -13.43 5.40 0.14
N CYS A 60 -12.76 5.61 -1.02
CA CYS A 60 -11.39 6.11 -1.04
C CYS A 60 -11.30 7.53 -0.45
N ARG A 61 -12.29 8.36 -0.77
CA ARG A 61 -12.37 9.74 -0.24
C ARG A 61 -12.65 9.77 1.25
N GLU A 62 -13.48 8.86 1.72
CA GLU A 62 -13.86 8.76 3.14
C GLU A 62 -12.67 8.45 4.06
N GLU A 63 -11.70 7.65 3.60
CA GLU A 63 -10.53 7.28 4.41
C GLU A 63 -9.41 8.32 4.43
N MET A 64 -9.41 9.29 3.50
CA MET A 64 -8.31 10.26 3.35
C MET A 64 -7.97 11.02 4.64
N PRO A 65 -8.94 11.53 5.42
CA PRO A 65 -8.62 12.21 6.68
C PRO A 65 -7.90 11.31 7.68
N ALA A 66 -8.28 10.03 7.76
CA ALA A 66 -7.64 9.07 8.64
C ALA A 66 -6.19 8.77 8.21
N LEU A 67 -5.95 8.63 6.90
CA LEU A 67 -4.60 8.44 6.36
C LEU A 67 -3.70 9.66 6.59
N VAL A 68 -4.23 10.87 6.41
CA VAL A 68 -3.49 12.12 6.70
C VAL A 68 -3.12 12.20 8.18
N ALA A 69 -4.06 11.93 9.08
CA ALA A 69 -3.81 11.93 10.52
C ALA A 69 -2.79 10.84 10.91
N ALA A 70 -2.90 9.64 10.34
CA ALA A 70 -1.96 8.55 10.58
C ALA A 70 -0.55 8.91 10.12
N GLN A 71 -0.38 9.52 8.94
CA GLN A 71 0.94 9.95 8.46
C GLN A 71 1.60 10.94 9.44
N GLN A 72 0.83 11.90 9.95
CA GLN A 72 1.33 12.87 10.92
C GLN A 72 1.75 12.21 12.23
N ALA A 73 0.90 11.33 12.77
CA ALA A 73 1.13 10.68 14.06
C ALA A 73 2.28 9.66 14.04
N TRP A 74 2.46 8.95 12.91
CA TRP A 74 3.39 7.82 12.81
C TRP A 74 4.69 8.12 12.07
N ARG A 75 4.82 9.31 11.49
CA ARG A 75 6.02 9.71 10.72
C ARG A 75 7.31 9.57 11.52
N SER A 76 7.32 10.03 12.78
CA SER A 76 8.49 9.96 13.66
C SER A 76 8.85 8.53 14.06
N LYS A 77 7.93 7.58 13.88
CA LYS A 77 8.13 6.14 14.13
C LYS A 77 8.60 5.37 12.88
N GLY A 78 8.94 6.09 11.82
CA GLY A 78 9.46 5.50 10.59
C GLY A 78 8.38 4.93 9.66
N VAL A 79 7.13 5.38 9.78
CA VAL A 79 6.04 5.04 8.86
C VAL A 79 6.00 6.02 7.70
N GLN A 80 5.81 5.49 6.49
CA GLN A 80 5.55 6.24 5.28
C GLN A 80 4.29 5.74 4.60
N ILE A 81 3.32 6.61 4.41
CA ILE A 81 2.14 6.35 3.57
C ILE A 81 2.44 6.86 2.16
N VAL A 82 2.02 6.09 1.16
CA VAL A 82 2.11 6.42 -0.26
C VAL A 82 0.77 6.07 -0.90
N GLY A 83 0.11 7.07 -1.48
CA GLY A 83 -1.10 6.87 -2.26
C GLY A 83 -0.75 6.58 -3.72
N ILE A 84 -1.25 5.48 -4.26
CA ILE A 84 -1.12 5.13 -5.68
C ILE A 84 -2.49 5.34 -6.33
N GLY A 85 -2.64 6.50 -6.97
CA GLY A 85 -3.91 6.98 -7.51
C GLY A 85 -4.12 6.57 -8.96
N ILE A 86 -5.32 6.05 -9.24
CA ILE A 86 -5.73 5.64 -10.59
C ILE A 86 -6.59 6.76 -11.17
N ASP A 87 -5.94 7.79 -11.68
CA ASP A 87 -6.57 8.91 -12.41
C ASP A 87 -5.48 9.80 -13.05
N SER A 88 -5.91 10.87 -13.70
CA SER A 88 -5.00 11.90 -14.26
C SER A 88 -4.26 12.67 -13.17
N ALA A 89 -3.06 13.12 -13.48
CA ALA A 89 -2.25 13.94 -12.58
C ALA A 89 -2.98 15.21 -12.11
N ALA A 90 -3.75 15.85 -13.02
CA ALA A 90 -4.52 17.06 -12.68
C ALA A 90 -5.56 16.78 -11.58
N LYS A 91 -6.35 15.73 -11.72
CA LYS A 91 -7.37 15.36 -10.72
C LYS A 91 -6.75 14.95 -9.39
N ILE A 92 -5.64 14.20 -9.42
CA ILE A 92 -4.93 13.80 -8.21
C ILE A 92 -4.34 15.03 -7.50
N ARG A 93 -3.82 16.01 -8.25
CA ARG A 93 -3.33 17.27 -7.68
C ARG A 93 -4.45 18.08 -7.01
N ASP A 94 -5.58 18.26 -7.69
CA ASP A 94 -6.73 18.94 -7.13
C ASP A 94 -7.22 18.26 -5.85
N PHE A 95 -7.22 16.94 -5.87
CA PHE A 95 -7.60 16.12 -4.72
C PHE A 95 -6.64 16.31 -3.54
N ALA A 96 -5.32 16.34 -3.80
CA ALA A 96 -4.31 16.58 -2.79
C ALA A 96 -4.50 17.92 -2.07
N VAL A 97 -4.85 18.96 -2.81
CA VAL A 97 -5.13 20.29 -2.26
C VAL A 97 -6.41 20.28 -1.42
N ASN A 98 -7.50 19.72 -1.95
CA ASN A 98 -8.81 19.74 -1.29
C ASN A 98 -8.82 18.92 0.02
N TYR A 99 -8.12 17.81 0.07
CA TYR A 99 -8.02 16.94 1.25
C TYR A 99 -6.78 17.22 2.10
N LYS A 100 -5.96 18.21 1.75
CA LYS A 100 -4.71 18.59 2.45
C LYS A 100 -3.79 17.38 2.67
N ILE A 101 -3.61 16.57 1.63
CA ILE A 101 -2.82 15.34 1.71
C ILE A 101 -1.34 15.70 1.84
N SER A 102 -0.70 15.20 2.89
CA SER A 102 0.69 15.51 3.26
C SER A 102 1.68 14.39 2.94
N TYR A 103 1.21 13.30 2.36
CA TYR A 103 2.04 12.16 1.95
C TYR A 103 2.13 12.08 0.42
N PRO A 104 3.14 11.37 -0.15
CA PRO A 104 3.31 11.23 -1.59
C PRO A 104 2.10 10.59 -2.26
N LEU A 105 1.65 11.20 -3.35
CA LEU A 105 0.65 10.65 -4.25
C LEU A 105 1.31 10.37 -5.59
N LEU A 106 1.25 9.12 -6.01
CA LEU A 106 1.75 8.64 -7.29
C LEU A 106 0.59 8.47 -8.26
N VAL A 107 0.84 8.78 -9.51
CA VAL A 107 -0.15 8.74 -10.60
C VAL A 107 0.05 7.46 -11.40
N SER A 108 -1.01 6.69 -11.59
CA SER A 108 -0.99 5.48 -12.40
C SER A 108 -2.28 5.31 -13.20
N GLY A 109 -2.22 4.48 -14.21
CA GLY A 109 -3.38 3.92 -14.87
C GLY A 109 -3.88 2.64 -14.15
N PRO A 110 -4.91 1.98 -14.74
CA PRO A 110 -5.50 0.78 -14.14
C PRO A 110 -4.56 -0.43 -14.10
N GLU A 111 -3.45 -0.41 -14.83
CA GLU A 111 -2.44 -1.47 -14.85
C GLU A 111 -1.81 -1.74 -13.46
N VAL A 112 -1.79 -0.74 -12.59
CA VAL A 112 -1.27 -0.91 -11.22
C VAL A 112 -2.13 -1.86 -10.38
N LEU A 113 -3.38 -2.12 -10.79
CA LEU A 113 -4.23 -3.11 -10.14
C LEU A 113 -3.67 -4.52 -10.22
N ASP A 114 -2.84 -4.82 -11.22
CA ASP A 114 -2.15 -6.11 -11.28
C ASP A 114 -1.17 -6.27 -10.12
N VAL A 115 -0.47 -5.21 -9.76
CA VAL A 115 0.39 -5.20 -8.56
C VAL A 115 -0.46 -5.39 -7.30
N ALA A 116 -1.59 -4.69 -7.20
CA ALA A 116 -2.51 -4.86 -6.06
C ALA A 116 -3.05 -6.30 -5.96
N ARG A 117 -3.34 -6.96 -7.08
CA ARG A 117 -3.76 -8.38 -7.10
C ARG A 117 -2.66 -9.30 -6.58
N HIS A 118 -1.42 -9.10 -7.02
CA HIS A 118 -0.28 -9.86 -6.49
C HIS A 118 -0.07 -9.65 -4.98
N LEU A 119 -0.47 -8.50 -4.48
CA LEU A 119 -0.43 -8.18 -3.04
C LEU A 119 -1.65 -8.68 -2.26
N GLY A 120 -2.58 -9.39 -2.91
CA GLY A 120 -3.71 -10.06 -2.27
C GLY A 120 -5.09 -9.47 -2.57
N ASN A 121 -5.19 -8.43 -3.41
CA ASN A 121 -6.47 -7.86 -3.84
C ASN A 121 -7.07 -8.65 -5.01
N SER A 122 -7.49 -9.89 -4.77
CA SER A 122 -8.03 -10.77 -5.82
C SER A 122 -9.33 -10.23 -6.44
N ALA A 123 -10.13 -9.50 -5.67
CA ALA A 123 -11.37 -8.89 -6.13
C ALA A 123 -11.17 -7.62 -6.98
N GLY A 124 -9.99 -6.99 -6.92
CA GLY A 124 -9.70 -5.74 -7.64
C GLY A 124 -10.46 -4.53 -7.12
N GLY A 125 -11.02 -4.59 -5.90
CA GLY A 125 -11.76 -3.49 -5.28
C GLY A 125 -10.87 -2.35 -4.79
N LEU A 126 -11.46 -1.17 -4.63
CA LEU A 126 -10.82 0.04 -4.10
C LEU A 126 -11.66 0.62 -2.95
N PRO A 127 -11.02 1.28 -1.97
CA PRO A 127 -9.59 1.36 -1.76
C PRO A 127 -8.99 0.03 -1.30
N TYR A 128 -7.72 -0.19 -1.60
CA TYR A 128 -6.97 -1.34 -1.10
C TYR A 128 -5.66 -0.88 -0.47
N THR A 129 -5.42 -1.31 0.75
CA THR A 129 -4.25 -0.90 1.52
C THR A 129 -3.40 -2.11 1.90
N VAL A 130 -2.10 -2.03 1.65
CA VAL A 130 -1.11 -3.01 2.09
C VAL A 130 -0.12 -2.31 3.00
N VAL A 131 0.18 -2.93 4.14
CA VAL A 131 1.19 -2.46 5.07
C VAL A 131 2.37 -3.42 5.05
N LEU A 132 3.55 -2.89 4.75
CA LEU A 132 4.81 -3.64 4.77
C LEU A 132 5.61 -3.27 6.01
N ALA A 133 6.15 -4.27 6.68
CA ALA A 133 7.14 -4.09 7.73
C ALA A 133 8.47 -3.57 7.15
N ARG A 134 9.41 -3.17 8.02
CA ARG A 134 10.70 -2.60 7.60
C ARG A 134 11.55 -3.54 6.75
N ASP A 135 11.42 -4.84 6.95
CA ASP A 135 12.11 -5.88 6.15
C ASP A 135 11.45 -6.12 4.78
N GLY A 136 10.33 -5.45 4.48
CA GLY A 136 9.56 -5.58 3.25
C GLY A 136 8.54 -6.72 3.24
N ALA A 137 8.34 -7.42 4.35
CA ALA A 137 7.30 -8.42 4.48
C ALA A 137 5.91 -7.76 4.64
N VAL A 138 4.86 -8.41 4.14
CA VAL A 138 3.50 -7.93 4.35
C VAL A 138 3.09 -8.15 5.79
N SER A 139 2.83 -7.06 6.52
CA SER A 139 2.32 -7.07 7.89
C SER A 139 0.79 -7.02 7.96
N GLY A 140 0.15 -6.35 7.00
CA GLY A 140 -1.30 -6.26 6.97
C GLY A 140 -1.87 -5.87 5.61
N ARG A 141 -3.15 -6.18 5.43
CA ARG A 141 -3.93 -5.83 4.24
C ARG A 141 -5.32 -5.39 4.66
N HIS A 142 -5.91 -4.49 3.89
CA HIS A 142 -7.30 -4.09 4.10
C HIS A 142 -7.95 -3.73 2.77
N LEU A 143 -9.13 -4.27 2.51
CA LEU A 143 -9.97 -3.88 1.39
C LEU A 143 -11.15 -3.05 1.92
N GLY A 144 -11.38 -1.90 1.34
CA GLY A 144 -12.38 -0.94 1.75
C GLY A 144 -11.82 0.22 2.57
N ALA A 145 -12.66 1.18 2.92
CA ALA A 145 -12.27 2.38 3.66
C ALA A 145 -11.75 2.04 5.07
N LEU A 146 -10.58 2.58 5.42
CA LEU A 146 -9.97 2.44 6.73
C LEU A 146 -10.49 3.50 7.70
N GLN A 147 -10.92 3.05 8.87
CA GLN A 147 -11.19 3.91 10.00
C GLN A 147 -9.89 4.18 10.80
N GLN A 148 -9.83 5.30 11.52
CA GLN A 148 -8.64 5.69 12.28
C GLN A 148 -8.10 4.57 13.18
N GLY A 149 -8.96 3.92 13.96
CA GLY A 149 -8.54 2.84 14.86
C GLY A 149 -8.01 1.60 14.14
N GLN A 150 -8.51 1.32 12.93
CA GLN A 150 -8.04 0.20 12.12
C GLN A 150 -6.62 0.46 11.57
N ILE A 151 -6.38 1.67 11.05
CA ILE A 151 -5.05 2.02 10.55
C ILE A 151 -4.04 2.09 11.68
N ASP A 152 -4.39 2.65 12.83
CA ASP A 152 -3.51 2.69 14.00
C ASP A 152 -3.12 1.28 14.48
N SER A 153 -4.06 0.34 14.46
CA SER A 153 -3.80 -1.07 14.81
C SER A 153 -2.86 -1.75 13.81
N LEU A 154 -3.06 -1.52 12.51
CA LEU A 154 -2.17 -2.04 11.46
C LEU A 154 -0.75 -1.50 11.62
N LEU A 155 -0.61 -0.20 11.89
CA LEU A 155 0.68 0.47 12.04
C LEU A 155 1.40 0.06 13.32
N ALA A 156 0.67 -0.09 14.44
CA ALA A 156 1.23 -0.56 15.69
C ALA A 156 1.86 -1.96 15.53
N ARG A 157 1.16 -2.87 14.85
CA ARG A 157 1.67 -4.21 14.55
C ARG A 157 2.91 -4.15 13.66
N ALA A 158 2.85 -3.44 12.55
CA ALA A 158 3.95 -3.36 11.59
C ALA A 158 5.21 -2.70 12.18
N THR A 159 5.06 -1.75 13.11
CA THR A 159 6.20 -1.11 13.79
C THR A 159 6.81 -1.98 14.88
N ALA A 160 6.07 -2.93 15.44
CA ALA A 160 6.55 -3.90 16.42
C ALA A 160 7.30 -5.08 15.78
N GLU A 161 7.07 -5.37 14.50
CA GLU A 161 7.71 -6.43 13.71
C GLU A 161 9.09 -5.99 13.15
N ALA A 162 9.84 -5.23 13.91
CA ALA A 162 11.14 -4.70 13.48
C ALA A 162 12.29 -5.71 13.72
#